data_89da35b142f4a8a3527fdddfc01ca2ff
#
_entry.id   89da35b142f4a8a3527fdddfc01ca2ff
#
_cell.length_a   1.000
_cell.length_b   1.000
_cell.length_c   1.000
_cell.angle_alpha   90.00
_cell.angle_beta   90.00
_cell.angle_gamma   90.00
#
_symmetry.space_group_name_H-M   'P 1'
#
loop_
_entity.id
_entity.type
_entity.pdbx_description
1 polymer ?
#
loop_
_entity_poly.entity_id
_entity_poly.type
_entity_poly.pdbx_seq_one_letter_code
_entity_poly.pdbx_strand_id
1 'polypeptide(L)'
;MESNLNQEIQTVVVLDDACEKAEMDDQVHAFITEKDKERERIAKKNHEVFIPYAKHTQVLCRYGTTVHSSNLENCNIQNCKSIIVNEDDDDETIKVILACSGIINELRMSGIKGKKLPYITAVIHDKKNMNTARLAGGKDLEVICYSELMSRIMANSSRAAGLSHVFTTLFNYEGSDIYYVDKSEIKLSGKRVIASDGSKKHINDLTLYELNQYLTNATIIGGSHGKINNKVEQGRLNDNRWDGMESCLLPTMKSKLVKDVD
;
A
#
# COMPACT_ATOMS: atom_id res chain seq x y z
N MET A 1 0.42 -1.90 7.70
CA MET A 1 1.44 -2.85 8.19
C MET A 1 0.85 -3.95 9.05
N GLU A 2 -0.04 -3.64 9.98
CA GLU A 2 -0.77 -4.67 10.73
C GLU A 2 -1.69 -5.56 9.87
N SER A 3 -2.05 -5.11 8.68
CA SER A 3 -2.79 -5.87 7.69
C SER A 3 -1.95 -6.93 6.94
N ASN A 4 -0.67 -7.09 7.29
CA ASN A 4 0.20 -8.03 6.61
C ASN A 4 -0.31 -9.47 6.74
N LEU A 5 -0.64 -10.08 5.62
CA LEU A 5 -1.20 -11.43 5.55
C LEU A 5 -0.23 -12.52 6.04
N ASN A 6 1.07 -12.26 5.99
CA ASN A 6 2.09 -13.24 6.37
C ASN A 6 2.33 -13.32 7.89
N GLN A 7 1.72 -12.45 8.69
CA GLN A 7 1.89 -12.37 10.14
C GLN A 7 3.35 -12.28 10.63
N GLU A 8 4.25 -11.86 9.76
CA GLU A 8 5.64 -11.58 10.13
C GLU A 8 5.73 -10.23 10.82
N ILE A 9 6.66 -10.13 11.79
CA ILE A 9 6.92 -8.84 12.45
C ILE A 9 7.52 -7.89 11.42
N GLN A 10 6.85 -6.75 11.22
CA GLN A 10 7.32 -5.67 10.37
C GLN A 10 7.96 -4.59 11.25
N THR A 11 9.10 -4.10 10.83
CA THR A 11 9.76 -2.97 11.51
C THR A 11 9.50 -1.70 10.73
N VAL A 12 8.98 -0.68 11.41
CA VAL A 12 8.82 0.69 10.91
C VAL A 12 9.87 1.55 11.58
N VAL A 13 10.71 2.21 10.80
CA VAL A 13 11.66 3.18 11.32
C VAL A 13 11.11 4.57 11.01
N VAL A 14 10.96 5.39 12.05
CA VAL A 14 10.56 6.80 11.95
C VAL A 14 11.81 7.64 12.11
N LEU A 15 12.09 8.52 11.17
CA LEU A 15 13.17 9.50 11.23
C LEU A 15 12.56 10.90 11.20
N ASP A 16 12.85 11.67 12.23
CA ASP A 16 12.35 13.03 12.39
C ASP A 16 13.35 13.86 13.17
N ASP A 17 13.41 15.16 12.93
CA ASP A 17 14.22 16.13 13.67
C ASP A 17 13.38 17.19 14.41
N ALA A 18 12.06 17.13 14.31
CA ALA A 18 11.14 18.05 14.99
C ALA A 18 11.10 17.85 16.51
N CYS A 19 11.24 16.58 16.96
CA CYS A 19 11.25 16.28 18.39
C CYS A 19 12.31 15.22 18.74
N GLU A 20 12.74 15.21 20.00
CA GLU A 20 13.73 14.26 20.46
C GLU A 20 13.21 12.81 20.40
N LYS A 21 14.14 11.86 20.26
CA LYS A 21 13.80 10.43 20.17
C LYS A 21 12.92 9.96 21.32
N ALA A 22 13.21 10.39 22.54
CA ALA A 22 12.43 9.99 23.73
C ALA A 22 10.97 10.44 23.63
N GLU A 23 10.76 11.65 23.15
CA GLU A 23 9.42 12.21 22.96
C GLU A 23 8.66 11.47 21.85
N MET A 24 9.31 11.13 20.73
CA MET A 24 8.72 10.30 19.68
C MET A 24 8.33 8.91 20.21
N ASP A 25 9.23 8.26 20.96
CA ASP A 25 8.97 6.95 21.56
C ASP A 25 7.76 7.02 22.52
N ASP A 26 7.65 8.06 23.34
CA ASP A 26 6.52 8.29 24.26
C ASP A 26 5.21 8.52 23.49
N GLN A 27 5.22 9.32 22.43
CA GLN A 27 4.04 9.55 21.59
C GLN A 27 3.55 8.25 20.92
N VAL A 28 4.46 7.46 20.36
CA VAL A 28 4.14 6.16 19.77
C VAL A 28 3.55 5.21 20.80
N HIS A 29 4.17 5.14 21.98
CA HIS A 29 3.69 4.29 23.07
C HIS A 29 2.30 4.71 23.58
N ALA A 30 2.09 6.02 23.75
CA ALA A 30 0.78 6.57 24.15
C ALA A 30 -0.30 6.22 23.13
N PHE A 31 -0.03 6.40 21.84
CA PHE A 31 -0.96 6.06 20.75
C PHE A 31 -1.31 4.56 20.75
N ILE A 32 -0.30 3.68 20.81
CA ILE A 32 -0.54 2.22 20.83
C ILE A 32 -1.38 1.84 22.07
N THR A 33 -1.05 2.40 23.22
CA THR A 33 -1.78 2.12 24.47
C THR A 33 -3.25 2.57 24.39
N GLU A 34 -3.52 3.72 23.79
CA GLU A 34 -4.89 4.20 23.57
C GLU A 34 -5.68 3.26 22.66
N LYS A 35 -5.07 2.85 21.55
CA LYS A 35 -5.68 1.90 20.60
C LYS A 35 -5.90 0.53 21.23
N ASP A 36 -4.98 0.06 22.05
CA ASP A 36 -5.13 -1.18 22.78
C ASP A 36 -6.32 -1.14 23.75
N LYS A 37 -6.48 -0.05 24.49
CA LYS A 37 -7.64 0.15 25.38
C LYS A 37 -8.96 0.16 24.61
N GLU A 38 -9.00 0.80 23.45
CA GLU A 38 -10.18 0.81 22.59
C GLU A 38 -10.54 -0.60 22.09
N ARG A 39 -9.55 -1.35 21.59
CA ARG A 39 -9.71 -2.74 21.14
C ARG A 39 -10.12 -3.69 22.27
N GLU A 40 -9.55 -3.52 23.45
CA GLU A 40 -9.92 -4.31 24.62
C GLU A 40 -11.39 -4.10 25.01
N ARG A 41 -11.89 -2.85 24.96
CA ARG A 41 -13.30 -2.54 25.20
C ARG A 41 -14.21 -3.21 24.17
N ILE A 42 -13.84 -3.18 22.88
CA ILE A 42 -14.60 -3.81 21.80
C ILE A 42 -14.59 -5.33 21.96
N ALA A 43 -13.43 -5.93 22.22
CA ALA A 43 -13.30 -7.37 22.43
C ALA A 43 -14.15 -7.86 23.62
N LYS A 44 -14.13 -7.13 24.75
CA LYS A 44 -14.99 -7.44 25.91
C LYS A 44 -16.48 -7.35 25.57
N LYS A 45 -16.89 -6.35 24.77
CA LYS A 45 -18.29 -6.19 24.36
C LYS A 45 -18.76 -7.32 23.44
N ASN A 46 -17.88 -7.78 22.56
CA ASN A 46 -18.18 -8.81 21.56
C ASN A 46 -17.88 -10.23 22.05
N HIS A 47 -17.36 -10.41 23.28
CA HIS A 47 -16.88 -11.71 23.79
C HIS A 47 -15.78 -12.33 22.91
N GLU A 48 -14.93 -11.50 22.30
CA GLU A 48 -13.82 -11.89 21.46
C GLU A 48 -12.50 -11.87 22.24
N VAL A 49 -11.47 -12.55 21.68
CA VAL A 49 -10.13 -12.53 22.26
C VAL A 49 -9.46 -11.19 21.92
N PHE A 50 -8.91 -10.53 22.94
CA PHE A 50 -8.15 -9.30 22.74
C PHE A 50 -6.90 -9.57 21.91
N ILE A 51 -6.69 -8.77 20.88
CA ILE A 51 -5.49 -8.77 20.02
C ILE A 51 -4.89 -7.37 20.08
N PRO A 52 -3.61 -7.22 20.54
CA PRO A 52 -2.93 -5.94 20.57
C PRO A 52 -2.91 -5.22 19.21
N TYR A 53 -2.99 -3.90 19.23
CA TYR A 53 -3.00 -3.05 18.04
C TYR A 53 -1.75 -3.25 17.18
N ALA A 54 -0.57 -3.23 17.80
CA ALA A 54 0.72 -3.36 17.13
C ALA A 54 1.34 -4.76 17.30
N LYS A 55 0.51 -5.82 17.25
CA LYS A 55 0.97 -7.20 17.46
C LYS A 55 2.08 -7.62 16.49
N HIS A 56 2.02 -7.16 15.25
CA HIS A 56 2.94 -7.54 14.16
C HIS A 56 3.80 -6.37 13.68
N THR A 57 3.79 -5.23 14.40
CA THR A 57 4.54 -4.04 14.01
C THR A 57 5.43 -3.56 15.16
N GLN A 58 6.72 -3.44 14.88
CA GLN A 58 7.68 -2.80 15.75
C GLN A 58 8.01 -1.42 15.21
N VAL A 59 7.86 -0.38 16.03
CA VAL A 59 8.22 0.99 15.67
C VAL A 59 9.53 1.36 16.34
N LEU A 60 10.48 1.92 15.58
CA LEU A 60 11.76 2.39 16.05
C LEU A 60 11.93 3.85 15.65
N CYS A 61 12.01 4.74 16.62
CA CYS A 61 12.25 6.16 16.36
C CYS A 61 13.75 6.47 16.29
N ARG A 62 14.11 7.37 15.39
CA ARG A 62 15.45 7.92 15.19
C ARG A 62 15.36 9.44 15.10
N TYR A 63 16.21 10.12 15.85
CA TYR A 63 16.35 11.57 15.75
C TYR A 63 17.41 11.90 14.69
N GLY A 64 17.09 12.83 13.82
CA GLY A 64 18.02 13.34 12.82
C GLY A 64 17.32 13.90 11.59
N THR A 65 17.99 14.81 10.92
CA THR A 65 17.45 15.43 9.69
C THR A 65 17.31 14.42 8.56
N THR A 66 16.18 14.49 7.89
CA THR A 66 15.76 13.58 6.81
C THR A 66 16.54 13.77 5.51
N VAL A 67 17.26 14.88 5.36
CA VAL A 67 18.02 15.22 4.15
C VAL A 67 19.43 14.61 4.15
N HIS A 68 20.02 14.31 5.32
CA HIS A 68 21.37 13.78 5.40
C HIS A 68 21.43 12.27 5.14
N SER A 69 22.24 11.86 4.16
CA SER A 69 22.44 10.46 3.79
C SER A 69 22.87 9.58 4.96
N SER A 70 23.72 10.09 5.86
CA SER A 70 24.15 9.35 7.05
C SER A 70 23.02 8.97 7.99
N ASN A 71 22.01 9.85 8.17
CA ASN A 71 20.84 9.56 8.99
C ASN A 71 19.93 8.54 8.31
N LEU A 72 19.76 8.64 6.99
CA LEU A 72 19.01 7.68 6.18
C LEU A 72 19.67 6.30 6.19
N GLU A 73 21.01 6.24 6.12
CA GLU A 73 21.76 5.00 6.24
C GLU A 73 21.62 4.36 7.63
N ASN A 74 21.64 5.17 8.69
CA ASN A 74 21.39 4.72 10.08
C ASN A 74 19.97 4.15 10.26
N CYS A 75 19.02 4.55 9.42
CA CYS A 75 17.68 3.97 9.35
C CYS A 75 17.62 2.70 8.49
N ASN A 76 18.77 2.26 7.97
CA ASN A 76 18.88 1.08 7.12
C ASN A 76 18.05 1.16 5.82
N ILE A 77 18.00 2.36 5.23
CA ILE A 77 17.25 2.63 3.99
C ILE A 77 17.61 1.65 2.86
N GLN A 78 18.85 1.17 2.86
CA GLN A 78 19.37 0.25 1.86
C GLN A 78 18.66 -1.11 1.87
N ASN A 79 18.07 -1.52 3.00
CA ASN A 79 17.41 -2.81 3.18
C ASN A 79 15.90 -2.69 3.41
N CYS A 80 15.35 -1.47 3.37
CA CYS A 80 13.91 -1.29 3.56
C CYS A 80 13.12 -1.78 2.33
N LYS A 81 11.85 -2.07 2.55
CA LYS A 81 10.91 -2.47 1.50
C LYS A 81 10.35 -1.24 0.77
N SER A 82 10.05 -0.19 1.52
CA SER A 82 9.48 1.06 1.01
C SER A 82 9.85 2.22 1.92
N ILE A 83 9.83 3.42 1.36
CA ILE A 83 10.10 4.68 2.04
C ILE A 83 8.83 5.52 1.92
N ILE A 84 8.35 6.09 3.02
CA ILE A 84 7.23 7.02 3.02
C ILE A 84 7.80 8.37 3.44
N VAL A 85 7.60 9.38 2.60
CA VAL A 85 8.00 10.76 2.86
C VAL A 85 6.73 11.58 3.08
N ASN A 86 6.61 12.17 4.26
CA ASN A 86 5.46 12.97 4.66
C ASN A 86 5.95 14.14 5.52
N GLU A 87 6.36 15.21 4.86
CA GLU A 87 6.78 16.47 5.48
C GLU A 87 5.65 17.49 5.37
N ASP A 88 5.68 18.50 6.21
CA ASP A 88 4.68 19.57 6.18
C ASP A 88 4.86 20.53 5.00
N ASP A 89 6.09 20.63 4.46
CA ASP A 89 6.45 21.48 3.35
C ASP A 89 6.89 20.70 2.12
N ASP A 90 6.38 21.10 0.96
CA ASP A 90 6.70 20.45 -0.32
C ASP A 90 8.18 20.58 -0.70
N ASP A 91 8.83 21.69 -0.33
CA ASP A 91 10.25 21.91 -0.63
C ASP A 91 11.13 20.95 0.19
N GLU A 92 10.78 20.72 1.46
CA GLU A 92 11.45 19.72 2.29
C GLU A 92 11.18 18.31 1.76
N THR A 93 9.93 17.99 1.41
CA THR A 93 9.57 16.72 0.77
C THR A 93 10.44 16.45 -0.46
N ILE A 94 10.63 17.44 -1.33
CA ILE A 94 11.45 17.28 -2.56
C ILE A 94 12.93 17.06 -2.21
N LYS A 95 13.48 17.73 -1.20
CA LYS A 95 14.86 17.51 -0.74
C LYS A 95 15.05 16.08 -0.21
N VAL A 96 14.12 15.59 0.59
CA VAL A 96 14.14 14.20 1.10
C VAL A 96 14.04 13.18 -0.04
N ILE A 97 13.16 13.43 -1.01
CA ILE A 97 13.05 12.58 -2.22
C ILE A 97 14.37 12.52 -2.94
N LEU A 98 15.05 13.65 -3.13
CA LEU A 98 16.37 13.70 -3.80
C LEU A 98 17.42 12.89 -3.03
N ALA A 99 17.48 13.03 -1.69
CA ALA A 99 18.42 12.30 -0.84
C ALA A 99 18.16 10.77 -0.93
N CYS A 100 16.91 10.34 -0.81
CA CYS A 100 16.52 8.94 -0.93
C CYS A 100 16.82 8.38 -2.33
N SER A 101 16.49 9.14 -3.38
CA SER A 101 16.75 8.74 -4.76
C SER A 101 18.25 8.61 -5.07
N GLY A 102 19.08 9.46 -4.46
CA GLY A 102 20.54 9.36 -4.54
C GLY A 102 21.02 8.00 -4.05
N ILE A 103 20.64 7.62 -2.83
CA ILE A 103 21.01 6.33 -2.22
C ILE A 103 20.48 5.14 -3.06
N ILE A 104 19.23 5.20 -3.54
CA ILE A 104 18.66 4.14 -4.38
C ILE A 104 19.44 4.00 -5.69
N ASN A 105 19.86 5.10 -6.28
CA ASN A 105 20.67 5.08 -7.51
C ASN A 105 22.07 4.49 -7.26
N GLU A 106 22.70 4.82 -6.15
CA GLU A 106 23.97 4.18 -5.74
C GLU A 106 23.83 2.68 -5.55
N LEU A 107 22.76 2.23 -4.88
CA LEU A 107 22.44 0.81 -4.73
C LEU A 107 22.23 0.12 -6.08
N ARG A 108 21.60 0.82 -7.03
CA ARG A 108 21.40 0.29 -8.38
C ARG A 108 22.71 0.16 -9.15
N MET A 109 23.60 1.15 -9.01
CA MET A 109 24.91 1.15 -9.66
C MET A 109 25.86 0.11 -9.06
N SER A 110 25.74 -0.21 -7.77
CA SER A 110 26.54 -1.25 -7.09
C SER A 110 26.25 -2.68 -7.60
N GLY A 111 25.23 -2.86 -8.43
CA GLY A 111 25.01 -4.08 -9.20
C GLY A 111 24.66 -5.30 -8.38
N ILE A 112 24.15 -5.16 -7.17
CA ILE A 112 23.72 -6.29 -6.31
C ILE A 112 22.54 -6.98 -7.00
N LYS A 113 22.84 -8.04 -7.73
CA LYS A 113 21.84 -8.83 -8.45
C LYS A 113 20.86 -9.50 -7.48
N GLY A 114 19.57 -9.36 -7.75
CA GLY A 114 18.52 -10.08 -7.01
C GLY A 114 17.92 -9.32 -5.82
N LYS A 115 18.43 -8.14 -5.46
CA LYS A 115 17.84 -7.32 -4.42
C LYS A 115 16.75 -6.40 -5.01
N LYS A 116 15.53 -6.48 -4.48
CA LYS A 116 14.46 -5.56 -4.82
C LYS A 116 14.80 -4.20 -4.21
N LEU A 117 14.95 -3.18 -5.03
CA LEU A 117 15.18 -1.82 -4.54
C LEU A 117 13.93 -1.27 -3.86
N PRO A 118 14.10 -0.46 -2.79
CA PRO A 118 12.96 0.22 -2.18
C PRO A 118 12.32 1.21 -3.15
N TYR A 119 11.04 1.41 -3.02
CA TYR A 119 10.35 2.49 -3.72
C TYR A 119 9.92 3.57 -2.73
N ILE A 120 9.79 4.80 -3.24
CA ILE A 120 9.44 5.97 -2.45
C ILE A 120 7.97 6.30 -2.70
N THR A 121 7.22 6.54 -1.63
CA THR A 121 5.89 7.15 -1.70
C THR A 121 5.97 8.49 -0.98
N ALA A 122 5.62 9.57 -1.65
CA ALA A 122 5.69 10.90 -1.09
C ALA A 122 4.35 11.64 -1.20
N VAL A 123 4.04 12.43 -0.18
CA VAL A 123 2.88 13.32 -0.17
C VAL A 123 3.34 14.71 -0.58
N ILE A 124 2.64 15.31 -1.54
CA ILE A 124 2.82 16.69 -2.00
C ILE A 124 1.51 17.44 -1.81
N HIS A 125 1.57 18.60 -1.20
CA HIS A 125 0.40 19.41 -0.87
C HIS A 125 -0.10 20.21 -2.06
N ASP A 126 0.81 20.90 -2.79
CA ASP A 126 0.44 21.70 -3.97
C ASP A 126 0.70 20.91 -5.28
N LYS A 127 -0.34 20.79 -6.07
CA LYS A 127 -0.28 20.16 -7.40
C LYS A 127 0.82 20.70 -8.31
N LYS A 128 1.20 21.97 -8.14
CA LYS A 128 2.28 22.60 -8.95
C LYS A 128 3.63 21.90 -8.74
N ASN A 129 3.87 21.40 -7.54
CA ASN A 129 5.14 20.77 -7.15
C ASN A 129 5.23 19.30 -7.57
N MET A 130 4.12 18.67 -8.00
CA MET A 130 4.10 17.26 -8.39
C MET A 130 5.12 16.90 -9.48
N ASN A 131 5.26 17.75 -10.51
CA ASN A 131 6.18 17.46 -11.60
C ASN A 131 7.63 17.54 -11.13
N THR A 132 7.96 18.51 -10.28
CA THR A 132 9.29 18.65 -9.67
C THR A 132 9.61 17.43 -8.81
N ALA A 133 8.68 17.00 -7.96
CA ALA A 133 8.85 15.80 -7.15
C ALA A 133 9.07 14.54 -8.02
N ARG A 134 8.28 14.36 -9.08
CA ARG A 134 8.46 13.24 -10.01
C ARG A 134 9.80 13.24 -10.73
N LEU A 135 10.31 14.41 -11.10
CA LEU A 135 11.63 14.55 -11.69
C LEU A 135 12.72 14.20 -10.67
N ALA A 136 12.56 14.62 -9.42
CA ALA A 136 13.50 14.34 -8.34
C ALA A 136 13.61 12.85 -8.01
N GLY A 137 12.46 12.15 -7.91
CA GLY A 137 12.41 10.74 -7.51
C GLY A 137 12.50 9.73 -8.66
N GLY A 138 12.30 10.20 -9.89
CA GLY A 138 12.36 9.35 -11.08
C GLY A 138 11.34 8.22 -11.07
N LYS A 139 11.77 7.03 -11.50
CA LYS A 139 10.89 5.86 -11.67
C LYS A 139 10.53 5.12 -10.38
N ASP A 140 11.24 5.38 -9.30
CA ASP A 140 11.07 4.68 -8.03
C ASP A 140 10.17 5.47 -7.06
N LEU A 141 9.60 6.60 -7.53
CA LEU A 141 8.74 7.48 -6.76
C LEU A 141 7.27 7.38 -7.20
N GLU A 142 6.41 7.20 -6.21
CA GLU A 142 4.97 7.43 -6.31
C GLU A 142 4.60 8.71 -5.57
N VAL A 143 3.93 9.64 -6.24
CA VAL A 143 3.55 10.94 -5.66
C VAL A 143 2.05 11.00 -5.46
N ILE A 144 1.65 11.28 -4.23
CA ILE A 144 0.26 11.50 -3.84
C ILE A 144 0.05 13.01 -3.65
N CYS A 145 -0.82 13.61 -4.45
CA CYS A 145 -1.22 15.00 -4.24
C CYS A 145 -2.37 15.09 -3.25
N TYR A 146 -2.08 15.57 -2.04
CA TYR A 146 -3.04 15.67 -0.95
C TYR A 146 -4.24 16.56 -1.31
N SER A 147 -3.99 17.76 -1.83
CA SER A 147 -5.05 18.71 -2.17
C SER A 147 -6.00 18.16 -3.25
N GLU A 148 -5.47 17.49 -4.26
CA GLU A 148 -6.27 16.90 -5.33
C GLU A 148 -7.10 15.71 -4.81
N LEU A 149 -6.49 14.83 -4.03
CA LEU A 149 -7.18 13.67 -3.45
C LEU A 149 -8.32 14.10 -2.54
N MET A 150 -8.05 15.03 -1.61
CA MET A 150 -9.06 15.53 -0.69
C MET A 150 -10.20 16.27 -1.39
N SER A 151 -9.89 17.07 -2.39
CA SER A 151 -10.90 17.75 -3.19
C SER A 151 -11.85 16.77 -3.91
N ARG A 152 -11.29 15.70 -4.46
CA ARG A 152 -12.09 14.64 -5.11
C ARG A 152 -12.96 13.87 -4.11
N ILE A 153 -12.42 13.53 -2.93
CA ILE A 153 -13.19 12.88 -1.86
C ILE A 153 -14.34 13.78 -1.40
N MET A 154 -14.08 15.07 -1.15
CA MET A 154 -15.10 16.04 -0.76
C MET A 154 -16.18 16.19 -1.83
N ALA A 155 -15.78 16.37 -3.10
CA ALA A 155 -16.72 16.50 -4.21
C ALA A 155 -17.61 15.26 -4.38
N ASN A 156 -17.05 14.06 -4.24
CA ASN A 156 -17.83 12.83 -4.32
C ASN A 156 -18.76 12.67 -3.11
N SER A 157 -18.27 12.95 -1.91
CA SER A 157 -19.06 12.85 -0.67
C SER A 157 -20.21 13.84 -0.63
N SER A 158 -20.09 15.02 -1.27
CA SER A 158 -21.17 15.98 -1.38
C SER A 158 -22.31 15.55 -2.32
N ARG A 159 -22.01 14.65 -3.28
CA ARG A 159 -23.00 14.16 -4.27
C ARG A 159 -23.86 13.02 -3.74
N ALA A 160 -23.37 12.25 -2.79
CA ALA A 160 -24.09 11.10 -2.27
C ALA A 160 -23.88 10.98 -0.74
N ALA A 161 -24.99 11.10 -0.02
CA ALA A 161 -24.98 10.92 1.43
C ALA A 161 -24.46 9.52 1.81
N GLY A 162 -23.56 9.48 2.79
CA GLY A 162 -22.93 8.23 3.26
C GLY A 162 -21.66 7.83 2.52
N LEU A 163 -21.30 8.48 1.40
CA LEU A 163 -20.10 8.12 0.65
C LEU A 163 -18.81 8.42 1.44
N SER A 164 -18.83 9.41 2.34
CA SER A 164 -17.73 9.67 3.27
C SER A 164 -17.46 8.46 4.17
N HIS A 165 -18.51 7.80 4.66
CA HIS A 165 -18.38 6.59 5.47
C HIS A 165 -17.78 5.43 4.66
N VAL A 166 -18.18 5.29 3.39
CA VAL A 166 -17.60 4.29 2.48
C VAL A 166 -16.10 4.52 2.30
N PHE A 167 -15.66 5.77 2.06
CA PHE A 167 -14.24 6.09 1.96
C PHE A 167 -13.51 5.81 3.28
N THR A 168 -14.06 6.19 4.43
CA THR A 168 -13.46 5.91 5.73
C THR A 168 -13.29 4.41 5.95
N THR A 169 -14.31 3.62 5.61
CA THR A 169 -14.26 2.16 5.74
C THR A 169 -13.26 1.54 4.78
N LEU A 170 -13.18 2.04 3.53
CA LEU A 170 -12.28 1.53 2.50
C LEU A 170 -10.79 1.81 2.83
N PHE A 171 -10.50 2.96 3.45
CA PHE A 171 -9.15 3.34 3.86
C PHE A 171 -8.80 2.90 5.29
N ASN A 172 -9.75 2.31 6.02
CA ASN A 172 -9.46 1.74 7.32
C ASN A 172 -8.73 0.41 7.16
N TYR A 173 -7.75 0.14 8.02
CA TYR A 173 -7.05 -1.14 8.03
C TYR A 173 -7.89 -2.28 8.65
N GLU A 174 -9.00 -1.97 9.28
CA GLU A 174 -9.99 -2.93 9.79
C GLU A 174 -11.09 -3.18 8.74
N GLY A 175 -11.22 -4.40 8.30
CA GLY A 175 -12.24 -4.78 7.30
C GLY A 175 -11.65 -5.22 5.97
N SER A 176 -12.21 -4.71 4.88
CA SER A 176 -11.76 -5.04 3.53
C SER A 176 -10.66 -4.09 3.09
N ASP A 177 -9.50 -4.63 2.79
CA ASP A 177 -8.36 -3.89 2.25
C ASP A 177 -8.29 -4.03 0.73
N ILE A 178 -7.71 -3.03 0.06
CA ILE A 178 -7.42 -3.09 -1.37
C ILE A 178 -6.00 -3.61 -1.56
N TYR A 179 -5.89 -4.76 -2.23
CA TYR A 179 -4.60 -5.36 -2.56
C TYR A 179 -4.35 -5.30 -4.05
N TYR A 180 -3.09 -5.08 -4.38
CA TYR A 180 -2.58 -5.28 -5.73
C TYR A 180 -1.87 -6.63 -5.78
N VAL A 181 -2.40 -7.55 -6.57
CA VAL A 181 -1.93 -8.93 -6.62
C VAL A 181 -1.45 -9.24 -8.03
N ASP A 182 -0.25 -9.79 -8.14
CA ASP A 182 0.27 -10.28 -9.41
C ASP A 182 -0.51 -11.54 -9.84
N LYS A 183 -0.76 -11.68 -11.13
CA LYS A 183 -1.48 -12.83 -11.70
C LYS A 183 -0.84 -14.16 -11.29
N SER A 184 0.48 -14.21 -11.15
CA SER A 184 1.21 -15.41 -10.75
C SER A 184 0.96 -15.82 -9.28
N GLU A 185 0.54 -14.86 -8.43
CA GLU A 185 0.22 -15.11 -7.02
C GLU A 185 -1.17 -15.72 -6.85
N ILE A 186 -2.05 -15.55 -7.84
CA ILE A 186 -3.38 -16.15 -7.84
C ILE A 186 -3.23 -17.60 -8.33
N LYS A 187 -3.26 -18.56 -7.41
CA LYS A 187 -3.08 -20.00 -7.66
C LYS A 187 -4.23 -20.65 -8.46
N LEU A 188 -4.75 -19.94 -9.44
CA LEU A 188 -5.80 -20.43 -10.31
C LEU A 188 -5.24 -20.95 -11.65
N SER A 189 -3.93 -20.87 -11.89
CA SER A 189 -3.31 -21.26 -13.14
C SER A 189 -3.43 -22.75 -13.40
N GLY A 190 -3.92 -23.13 -14.59
CA GLY A 190 -3.99 -24.51 -15.08
C GLY A 190 -5.32 -25.23 -14.88
N LYS A 191 -6.27 -24.68 -14.12
CA LYS A 191 -7.60 -25.30 -13.94
C LYS A 191 -8.57 -24.87 -15.07
N ARG A 192 -9.38 -25.80 -15.55
CA ARG A 192 -10.53 -25.49 -16.40
C ARG A 192 -11.75 -25.30 -15.51
N VAL A 193 -12.46 -24.22 -15.76
CA VAL A 193 -13.67 -23.84 -15.02
C VAL A 193 -14.88 -23.84 -15.94
N ILE A 194 -16.06 -24.00 -15.39
CA ILE A 194 -17.31 -23.94 -16.14
C ILE A 194 -17.72 -22.47 -16.18
N ALA A 195 -17.67 -21.85 -17.35
CA ALA A 195 -18.11 -20.47 -17.53
C ALA A 195 -19.63 -20.32 -17.37
N SER A 196 -20.11 -19.08 -17.28
CA SER A 196 -21.54 -18.77 -17.12
C SER A 196 -22.42 -19.33 -18.24
N ASP A 197 -21.83 -19.59 -19.40
CA ASP A 197 -22.48 -20.20 -20.58
C ASP A 197 -22.47 -21.75 -20.57
N GLY A 198 -21.96 -22.36 -19.49
CA GLY A 198 -21.82 -23.82 -19.36
C GLY A 198 -20.62 -24.43 -20.10
N SER A 199 -19.82 -23.63 -20.80
CA SER A 199 -18.63 -24.09 -21.49
C SER A 199 -17.45 -24.30 -20.55
N LYS A 200 -16.58 -25.27 -20.83
CA LYS A 200 -15.32 -25.46 -20.11
C LYS A 200 -14.28 -24.52 -20.69
N LYS A 201 -13.99 -23.42 -20.03
CA LYS A 201 -12.97 -22.44 -20.42
C LYS A 201 -11.70 -22.62 -19.59
N HIS A 202 -10.56 -22.28 -20.20
CA HIS A 202 -9.33 -22.10 -19.43
C HIS A 202 -9.46 -20.81 -18.62
N ILE A 203 -8.87 -20.76 -17.42
CA ILE A 203 -8.99 -19.60 -16.53
C ILE A 203 -8.53 -18.29 -17.17
N ASN A 204 -7.56 -18.38 -18.09
CA ASN A 204 -7.06 -17.22 -18.82
C ASN A 204 -8.07 -16.65 -19.83
N ASP A 205 -9.06 -17.42 -20.23
CA ASP A 205 -10.10 -17.02 -21.19
C ASP A 205 -11.35 -16.44 -20.50
N LEU A 206 -11.36 -16.39 -19.17
CA LEU A 206 -12.47 -15.85 -18.39
C LEU A 206 -12.46 -14.32 -18.42
N THR A 207 -13.66 -13.76 -18.39
CA THR A 207 -13.86 -12.34 -18.08
C THR A 207 -13.65 -12.08 -16.59
N LEU A 208 -13.38 -10.82 -16.20
CA LEU A 208 -13.30 -10.44 -14.79
C LEU A 208 -14.57 -10.76 -14.01
N TYR A 209 -15.73 -10.65 -14.66
CA TYR A 209 -17.01 -10.99 -14.06
C TYR A 209 -17.12 -12.48 -13.75
N GLU A 210 -16.75 -13.33 -14.70
CA GLU A 210 -16.75 -14.78 -14.50
C GLU A 210 -15.74 -15.19 -13.42
N LEU A 211 -14.55 -14.58 -13.42
CA LEU A 211 -13.51 -14.85 -12.43
C LEU A 211 -13.96 -14.48 -11.00
N ASN A 212 -14.69 -13.37 -10.84
CA ASN A 212 -15.23 -12.97 -9.54
C ASN A 212 -16.19 -14.00 -8.93
N GLN A 213 -16.84 -14.85 -9.74
CA GLN A 213 -17.73 -15.89 -9.23
C GLN A 213 -16.96 -17.03 -8.54
N TYR A 214 -15.67 -17.17 -8.82
CA TYR A 214 -14.80 -18.18 -8.21
C TYR A 214 -14.03 -17.67 -6.98
N LEU A 215 -14.10 -16.38 -6.70
CA LEU A 215 -13.47 -15.78 -5.54
C LEU A 215 -14.47 -15.74 -4.37
N THR A 216 -14.18 -16.46 -3.30
CA THR A 216 -15.08 -16.53 -2.14
C THR A 216 -14.92 -15.38 -1.16
N ASN A 217 -13.69 -14.84 -1.03
CA ASN A 217 -13.33 -13.84 -0.01
C ASN A 217 -12.77 -12.55 -0.59
N ALA A 218 -12.84 -12.39 -1.90
CA ALA A 218 -12.29 -11.24 -2.59
C ALA A 218 -13.14 -10.90 -3.82
N THR A 219 -13.08 -9.65 -4.26
CA THR A 219 -13.73 -9.18 -5.48
C THR A 219 -12.72 -8.42 -6.32
N ILE A 220 -12.55 -8.77 -7.58
CA ILE A 220 -11.71 -8.01 -8.49
C ILE A 220 -12.45 -6.75 -8.91
N ILE A 221 -11.90 -5.58 -8.59
CA ILE A 221 -12.45 -4.28 -8.97
C ILE A 221 -11.77 -3.68 -10.20
N GLY A 222 -10.61 -4.19 -10.56
CA GLY A 222 -9.88 -3.73 -11.73
C GLY A 222 -8.61 -4.51 -11.97
N GLY A 223 -7.94 -4.25 -13.07
CA GLY A 223 -6.67 -4.84 -13.40
C GLY A 223 -5.83 -3.92 -14.27
N SER A 224 -4.53 -4.13 -14.34
CA SER A 224 -3.64 -3.41 -15.23
C SER A 224 -2.94 -4.35 -16.21
N HIS A 225 -2.72 -3.85 -17.40
CA HIS A 225 -1.89 -4.49 -18.42
C HIS A 225 -0.48 -3.91 -18.29
N GLY A 226 0.49 -4.74 -18.00
CA GLY A 226 1.89 -4.36 -17.86
C GLY A 226 2.40 -4.47 -16.42
N LYS A 227 3.68 -4.74 -16.29
CA LYS A 227 4.35 -4.77 -14.99
C LYS A 227 4.17 -3.41 -14.32
N ILE A 228 3.86 -3.42 -13.03
CA ILE A 228 3.80 -2.23 -12.20
C ILE A 228 5.21 -1.65 -12.09
N ASN A 229 5.67 -1.08 -13.16
CA ASN A 229 6.86 -0.24 -13.21
C ASN A 229 6.40 1.12 -13.71
N ASN A 230 5.87 1.95 -12.79
CA ASN A 230 5.74 3.40 -12.87
C ASN A 230 5.09 4.01 -14.12
N LYS A 231 4.38 3.26 -14.93
CA LYS A 231 3.42 3.78 -15.89
C LYS A 231 2.12 3.02 -15.70
N VAL A 232 1.26 3.56 -14.87
CA VAL A 232 -0.17 3.34 -15.05
C VAL A 232 -0.53 4.00 -16.38
N GLU A 233 -0.19 3.34 -17.48
CA GLU A 233 -0.93 3.57 -18.70
C GLU A 233 -2.34 3.14 -18.34
N GLN A 234 -3.25 4.10 -18.28
CA GLN A 234 -4.68 3.84 -18.30
C GLN A 234 -4.97 3.07 -19.59
N GLY A 235 -4.65 1.76 -19.55
CA GLY A 235 -5.05 0.84 -20.57
C GLY A 235 -6.56 0.90 -20.61
N ARG A 236 -7.10 1.23 -21.76
CA ARG A 236 -8.55 1.24 -22.00
C ARG A 236 -9.08 -0.12 -21.54
N LEU A 237 -9.96 -0.09 -20.55
CA LEU A 237 -10.72 -1.23 -20.00
C LEU A 237 -11.65 -1.89 -21.03
N ASN A 238 -11.28 -1.89 -22.31
CA ASN A 238 -12.10 -2.41 -23.39
C ASN A 238 -11.94 -3.91 -23.61
N ASP A 239 -10.96 -4.55 -22.97
CA ASP A 239 -10.83 -6.00 -23.02
C ASP A 239 -10.93 -6.56 -21.60
N ASN A 240 -12.15 -6.88 -21.19
CA ASN A 240 -12.47 -7.44 -19.87
C ASN A 240 -11.97 -8.89 -19.71
N ARG A 241 -10.97 -9.32 -20.48
CA ARG A 241 -10.41 -10.66 -20.42
C ARG A 241 -9.24 -10.71 -19.45
N TRP A 242 -9.24 -11.74 -18.63
CA TRP A 242 -8.18 -12.00 -17.66
C TRP A 242 -6.80 -12.23 -18.31
N ASP A 243 -6.76 -12.78 -19.52
CA ASP A 243 -5.49 -13.13 -20.19
C ASP A 243 -4.56 -11.95 -20.44
N GLY A 244 -5.10 -10.77 -20.70
CA GLY A 244 -4.32 -9.55 -20.91
C GLY A 244 -3.84 -8.85 -19.64
N MET A 245 -4.22 -9.31 -18.44
CA MET A 245 -3.91 -8.65 -17.18
C MET A 245 -2.70 -9.29 -16.52
N GLU A 246 -1.75 -8.46 -16.08
CA GLU A 246 -0.60 -8.90 -15.28
C GLU A 246 -0.87 -8.82 -13.78
N SER A 247 -1.79 -7.96 -13.36
CA SER A 247 -2.16 -7.77 -11.96
C SER A 247 -3.58 -7.25 -11.79
N CYS A 248 -4.17 -7.48 -10.65
CA CYS A 248 -5.52 -7.05 -10.35
C CYS A 248 -5.64 -6.41 -8.96
N LEU A 249 -6.63 -5.53 -8.82
CA LEU A 249 -7.02 -4.90 -7.58
C LEU A 249 -8.08 -5.77 -6.89
N LEU A 250 -7.77 -6.22 -5.69
CA LEU A 250 -8.66 -7.06 -4.89
C LEU A 250 -8.95 -6.36 -3.57
N PRO A 251 -10.19 -5.94 -3.28
CA PRO A 251 -10.59 -5.73 -1.91
C PRO A 251 -10.76 -7.10 -1.25
N THR A 252 -10.00 -7.36 -0.20
CA THR A 252 -10.10 -8.62 0.55
C THR A 252 -10.50 -8.36 1.98
N MET A 253 -11.42 -9.16 2.50
CA MET A 253 -11.50 -9.35 3.94
C MET A 253 -10.30 -10.19 4.41
N LYS A 254 -9.75 -9.88 5.59
CA LYS A 254 -8.51 -10.40 6.21
C LYS A 254 -8.38 -11.93 6.33
N SER A 255 -8.76 -12.72 5.37
CA SER A 255 -8.55 -14.17 5.42
C SER A 255 -8.33 -14.75 4.04
N LYS A 256 -7.18 -15.39 3.87
CA LYS A 256 -6.73 -16.20 2.72
C LYS A 256 -7.38 -15.87 1.37
N LEU A 257 -6.62 -15.23 0.52
CA LEU A 257 -7.00 -14.73 -0.81
C LEU A 257 -7.65 -15.77 -1.73
N VAL A 258 -7.42 -17.04 -1.53
CA VAL A 258 -8.02 -18.11 -2.33
C VAL A 258 -8.15 -19.35 -1.45
N LYS A 259 -9.35 -19.84 -1.24
CA LYS A 259 -9.50 -21.25 -0.86
C LYS A 259 -9.20 -22.08 -2.10
N ASP A 260 -8.39 -23.13 -1.93
CA ASP A 260 -8.19 -24.13 -2.98
C ASP A 260 -9.59 -24.56 -3.46
N VAL A 261 -9.83 -24.29 -4.73
CA VAL A 261 -11.03 -24.80 -5.39
C VAL A 261 -10.70 -26.24 -5.70
N ASP A 262 -11.24 -27.18 -4.91
CA ASP A 262 -11.18 -28.62 -5.16
C ASP A 262 -11.85 -29.02 -6.48
#